data_0dbfd62dee81835aae0ee941df340ffa
#
_entry.id   0dbfd62dee81835aae0ee941df340ffa
#
_cell.length_a   1.000
_cell.length_b   1.000
_cell.length_c   1.000
_cell.angle_alpha   90.00
_cell.angle_beta   90.00
_cell.angle_gamma   90.00
#
_symmetry.space_group_name_H-M   'P 1'
#
loop_
_entity.id
_entity.type
_entity.pdbx_description
1 polymer ?
#
loop_
_entity_poly.entity_id
_entity_poly.type
_entity_poly.pdbx_seq_one_letter_code
_entity_poly.pdbx_strand_id
1 'polypeptide(L)'
;MAWYLVEIRYVQEKLAEVRPRHREFLQGLAKQGRVAVAGPLGDGTGGITLYQADDETSLTELINQDPYHLEGVVAERTVREFKPVIGAWLPEES
;
A
#
# COMPACT_ATOMS: atom_id res chain seq x y z
N MET A 1 3.07 15.34 7.15
CA MET A 1 3.11 14.13 6.34
C MET A 1 1.73 13.86 5.76
N ALA A 2 1.71 13.31 4.56
CA ALA A 2 0.45 13.05 3.86
C ALA A 2 0.15 11.56 3.80
N TRP A 3 -1.11 11.22 3.67
CA TRP A 3 -1.57 9.86 3.42
C TRP A 3 -1.89 9.70 1.95
N TYR A 4 -1.59 8.53 1.42
CA TYR A 4 -1.83 8.22 0.01
C TYR A 4 -2.51 6.87 -0.11
N LEU A 5 -3.62 6.86 -0.84
CA LEU A 5 -4.33 5.63 -1.15
C LEU A 5 -3.75 5.05 -2.43
N VAL A 6 -3.15 3.89 -2.32
CA VAL A 6 -2.55 3.20 -3.46
C VAL A 6 -3.36 1.95 -3.74
N GLU A 7 -3.93 1.89 -4.94
CA GLU A 7 -4.67 0.72 -5.39
C GLU A 7 -3.90 0.07 -6.52
N ILE A 8 -3.72 -1.25 -6.44
CA ILE A 8 -3.06 -2.01 -7.49
C ILE A 8 -3.95 -3.13 -7.98
N ARG A 9 -3.78 -3.49 -9.25
CA ARG A 9 -4.38 -4.67 -9.82
C ARG A 9 -3.28 -5.70 -10.04
N TYR A 10 -3.56 -6.96 -9.71
CA TYR A 10 -2.55 -8.02 -9.72
C TYR A 10 -2.37 -8.64 -11.09
N VAL A 11 -1.13 -9.08 -11.35
CA VAL A 11 -0.85 -10.10 -12.37
C VAL A 11 -1.01 -11.43 -11.64
N GLN A 12 -2.12 -12.12 -11.87
CA GLN A 12 -2.54 -13.27 -11.07
C GLN A 12 -1.51 -14.41 -11.05
N GLU A 13 -0.85 -14.65 -12.16
CA GLU A 13 0.09 -15.77 -12.29
C GLU A 13 1.28 -15.65 -11.32
N LYS A 14 1.59 -14.44 -10.89
CA LYS A 14 2.77 -14.19 -10.05
C LYS A 14 2.40 -13.96 -8.58
N LEU A 15 1.14 -13.78 -8.30
CA LEU A 15 0.67 -13.28 -7.01
C LEU A 15 1.06 -14.18 -5.83
N ALA A 16 0.76 -15.47 -5.92
CA ALA A 16 0.95 -16.38 -4.79
C ALA A 16 2.42 -16.52 -4.41
N GLU A 17 3.31 -16.54 -5.39
CA GLU A 17 4.74 -16.70 -5.16
C GLU A 17 5.35 -15.49 -4.43
N VAL A 18 4.91 -14.30 -4.78
CA VAL A 18 5.51 -13.06 -4.27
C VAL A 18 4.84 -12.56 -2.98
N ARG A 19 3.60 -12.98 -2.74
CA ARG A 19 2.79 -12.48 -1.62
C ARG A 19 3.49 -12.52 -0.25
N PRO A 20 4.20 -13.59 0.15
CA PRO A 20 4.85 -13.60 1.46
C PRO A 20 5.86 -12.47 1.63
N ARG A 21 6.66 -12.19 0.60
CA ARG A 21 7.66 -11.12 0.66
C ARG A 21 7.02 -9.75 0.68
N HIS A 22 5.94 -9.57 -0.09
CA HIS A 22 5.17 -8.33 -0.08
C HIS A 22 4.59 -8.04 1.31
N ARG A 23 4.00 -9.05 1.94
CA ARG A 23 3.42 -8.88 3.28
C ARG A 23 4.47 -8.54 4.31
N GLU A 24 5.62 -9.19 4.25
CA GLU A 24 6.72 -8.89 5.16
C GLU A 24 7.20 -7.45 4.99
N PHE A 25 7.33 -6.98 3.75
CA PHE A 25 7.70 -5.61 3.45
C PHE A 25 6.70 -4.61 4.05
N LEU A 26 5.40 -4.82 3.81
CA LEU A 26 4.38 -3.91 4.33
C LEU A 26 4.27 -3.98 5.86
N GLN A 27 4.45 -5.14 6.47
CA GLN A 27 4.44 -5.25 7.92
C GLN A 27 5.57 -4.45 8.54
N GLY A 28 6.74 -4.46 7.91
CA GLY A 28 7.86 -3.62 8.34
C GLY A 28 7.53 -2.14 8.29
N LEU A 29 6.89 -1.70 7.22
CA LEU A 29 6.47 -0.31 7.09
C LEU A 29 5.37 0.06 8.08
N ALA A 30 4.46 -0.87 8.37
CA ALA A 30 3.41 -0.65 9.35
C ALA A 30 4.00 -0.42 10.74
N LYS A 31 5.03 -1.17 11.10
CA LYS A 31 5.74 -0.97 12.37
C LYS A 31 6.41 0.39 12.47
N GLN A 32 6.79 0.96 11.33
CA GLN A 32 7.40 2.28 11.26
C GLN A 32 6.37 3.40 11.18
N GLY A 33 5.08 3.07 11.14
CA GLY A 33 4.01 4.06 11.00
C GLY A 33 3.80 4.56 9.57
N ARG A 34 4.40 3.90 8.58
CA ARG A 34 4.30 4.33 7.18
C ARG A 34 3.16 3.65 6.41
N VAL A 35 2.57 2.64 6.98
CA VAL A 35 1.40 1.97 6.43
C VAL A 35 0.35 1.89 7.52
N ALA A 36 -0.81 2.49 7.29
CA ALA A 36 -1.90 2.43 8.25
C ALA A 36 -2.66 1.12 8.14
N VAL A 37 -2.94 0.71 6.92
CA VAL A 37 -3.69 -0.51 6.65
C VAL A 37 -3.45 -0.93 5.22
N ALA A 38 -3.46 -2.22 4.98
CA ALA A 38 -3.32 -2.79 3.64
C ALA A 38 -4.05 -4.12 3.58
N GLY A 39 -4.52 -4.48 2.39
CA GLY A 39 -5.15 -5.78 2.19
C GLY A 39 -5.65 -5.95 0.77
N PRO A 40 -5.96 -7.20 0.41
CA PRO A 40 -6.53 -7.47 -0.92
C PRO A 40 -7.99 -7.04 -0.98
N LEU A 41 -8.45 -6.71 -2.19
CA LEU A 41 -9.87 -6.50 -2.45
C LEU A 41 -10.60 -7.84 -2.31
N GLY A 42 -11.87 -7.78 -1.94
CA GLY A 42 -12.67 -8.98 -1.67
C GLY A 42 -12.81 -9.92 -2.86
N ASP A 43 -12.71 -9.40 -4.07
CA ASP A 43 -12.79 -10.23 -5.29
C ASP A 43 -11.42 -10.79 -5.73
N GLY A 44 -10.35 -10.45 -5.02
CA GLY A 44 -9.02 -10.96 -5.31
C GLY A 44 -8.33 -10.36 -6.53
N THR A 45 -8.90 -9.32 -7.14
CA THR A 45 -8.33 -8.73 -8.36
C THR A 45 -7.18 -7.77 -8.10
N GLY A 46 -7.09 -7.25 -6.88
CA GLY A 46 -6.08 -6.28 -6.51
C GLY A 46 -6.07 -6.02 -5.02
N GLY A 47 -5.36 -5.01 -4.62
CA GLY A 47 -5.27 -4.64 -3.22
C GLY A 47 -5.15 -3.14 -3.03
N ILE A 48 -5.33 -2.73 -1.79
CA ILE A 48 -5.24 -1.33 -1.39
C ILE A 48 -4.26 -1.21 -0.24
N THR A 49 -3.44 -0.17 -0.29
CA THR A 49 -2.53 0.18 0.82
C THR A 49 -2.68 1.67 1.10
N LEU A 50 -2.82 2.02 2.37
CA LEU A 50 -2.83 3.41 2.80
C LEU A 50 -1.45 3.73 3.36
N TYR A 51 -0.65 4.44 2.56
CA TYR A 51 0.73 4.83 2.91
C TYR A 51 0.78 6.23 3.50
N GLN A 52 1.75 6.43 4.38
CA GLN A 52 2.11 7.77 4.84
C GLN A 52 3.50 8.12 4.32
N ALA A 53 3.63 9.30 3.72
CA ALA A 53 4.91 9.79 3.20
C ALA A 53 4.93 11.32 3.22
N ASP A 54 6.11 11.91 3.11
CA ASP A 54 6.25 13.36 3.13
C ASP A 54 5.69 13.99 1.87
N ASP A 55 5.89 13.35 0.73
CA ASP A 55 5.41 13.81 -0.57
C ASP A 55 5.30 12.63 -1.54
N GLU A 56 4.82 12.90 -2.75
CA GLU A 56 4.63 11.87 -3.77
C GLU A 56 5.94 11.25 -4.23
N THR A 57 7.02 12.01 -4.25
CA THR A 57 8.34 11.49 -4.64
C THR A 57 8.81 10.45 -3.64
N SER A 58 8.73 10.77 -2.35
CA SER A 58 9.10 9.83 -1.27
C SER A 58 8.22 8.59 -1.31
N LEU A 59 6.93 8.76 -1.59
CA LEU A 59 5.99 7.65 -1.72
C LEU A 59 6.38 6.73 -2.87
N THR A 60 6.70 7.29 -4.03
CA THR A 60 7.07 6.51 -5.20
C THR A 60 8.32 5.68 -4.93
N GLU A 61 9.31 6.26 -4.27
CA GLU A 61 10.52 5.53 -3.88
C GLU A 61 10.18 4.36 -2.96
N LEU A 62 9.27 4.58 -2.03
CA LEU A 62 8.84 3.55 -1.09
C LEU A 62 8.10 2.41 -1.79
N ILE A 63 7.14 2.74 -2.63
CA ILE A 63 6.36 1.76 -3.39
C ILE A 63 7.25 0.92 -4.28
N ASN A 64 8.24 1.54 -4.91
CA ASN A 64 9.14 0.85 -5.84
C ASN A 64 10.03 -0.19 -5.17
N GLN A 65 10.08 -0.22 -3.85
CA GLN A 65 10.80 -1.24 -3.10
C GLN A 65 9.94 -2.46 -2.77
N ASP A 66 8.63 -2.35 -3.00
CA ASP A 66 7.70 -3.45 -2.73
C ASP A 66 7.98 -4.62 -3.67
N PRO A 67 8.13 -5.84 -3.14
CA PRO A 67 8.31 -7.03 -3.99
C PRO A 67 7.24 -7.19 -5.07
N TYR A 68 6.01 -6.75 -4.84
CA TYR A 68 4.99 -6.77 -5.90
C TYR A 68 5.41 -5.93 -7.09
N HIS A 69 6.05 -4.78 -6.85
CA HIS A 69 6.56 -3.94 -7.92
C HIS A 69 7.79 -4.52 -8.57
N LEU A 70 8.74 -4.97 -7.74
CA LEU A 70 10.02 -5.44 -8.25
C LEU A 70 9.89 -6.70 -9.09
N GLU A 71 8.89 -7.54 -8.80
CA GLU A 71 8.73 -8.83 -9.45
C GLU A 71 7.54 -8.90 -10.40
N GLY A 72 6.99 -7.75 -10.77
CA GLY A 72 6.01 -7.68 -11.85
C GLY A 72 4.61 -8.17 -11.51
N VAL A 73 4.20 -8.10 -10.24
CA VAL A 73 2.85 -8.50 -9.82
C VAL A 73 1.83 -7.39 -10.08
N VAL A 74 2.30 -6.15 -10.27
CA VAL A 74 1.40 -5.00 -10.45
C VAL A 74 1.09 -4.78 -11.91
N ALA A 75 -0.16 -5.03 -12.30
CA ALA A 75 -0.64 -4.77 -13.66
C ALA A 75 -1.02 -3.30 -13.85
N GLU A 76 -1.67 -2.71 -12.85
CA GLU A 76 -2.04 -1.29 -12.85
C GLU A 76 -1.89 -0.76 -11.44
N ARG A 77 -1.61 0.54 -11.35
CA ARG A 77 -1.48 1.23 -10.07
C ARG A 77 -2.10 2.61 -10.17
N THR A 78 -2.92 2.97 -9.18
CA THR A 78 -3.40 4.34 -9.01
C THR A 78 -2.94 4.84 -7.65
N VAL A 79 -2.56 6.11 -7.60
CA VAL A 79 -2.09 6.77 -6.39
C VAL A 79 -2.87 8.07 -6.24
N ARG A 80 -3.53 8.24 -5.07
CA ARG A 80 -4.25 9.48 -4.79
C ARG A 80 -3.96 9.88 -3.35
N GLU A 81 -3.76 11.18 -3.14
CA GLU A 81 -3.67 11.68 -1.78
C GLU A 81 -5.03 11.50 -1.11
N PHE A 82 -5.02 11.05 0.13
CA PHE A 82 -6.21 10.82 0.92
C PHE A 82 -6.07 11.55 2.25
N LYS A 83 -7.11 12.28 2.65
CA LYS A 83 -7.09 13.03 3.90
C LYS A 83 -8.07 12.40 4.88
N PRO A 84 -7.61 11.46 5.73
CA PRO A 84 -8.48 10.82 6.70
C PRO A 84 -8.88 11.81 7.79
N VAL A 85 -10.17 12.02 7.95
CA VAL A 85 -10.67 13.00 8.94
C VAL A 85 -11.63 12.38 9.95
N ILE A 86 -12.28 11.27 9.61
CA ILE A 86 -13.26 10.61 10.48
C ILE A 86 -13.04 9.10 10.41
N GLY A 87 -13.00 8.46 11.56
CA GLY A 87 -12.94 7.00 11.60
C GLY A 87 -12.49 6.49 12.95
N ALA A 88 -12.84 5.23 13.22
CA ALA A 88 -12.51 4.58 14.49
C ALA A 88 -11.00 4.44 14.70
N TRP A 89 -10.23 4.42 13.62
CA TRP A 89 -8.78 4.25 13.71
C TRP A 89 -8.02 5.55 13.84
N LEU A 90 -8.71 6.67 13.81
CA LEU A 90 -8.08 7.98 13.93
C LEU A 90 -8.09 8.46 15.38
N PRO A 91 -7.12 9.28 15.79
CA PRO A 91 -7.17 9.93 17.09
C PRO A 91 -8.40 10.83 17.19
N GLU A 92 -8.99 10.92 18.36
CA GLU A 92 -10.20 11.71 18.57
C GLU A 92 -10.02 13.19 18.25
N GLU A 93 -8.81 13.67 18.29
CA GLU A 93 -8.50 15.09 18.11
C GLU A 93 -8.08 15.44 16.71
N SER A 94 -8.19 14.54 15.79
CA SER A 94 -7.77 14.81 14.43
C SER A 94 -8.82 15.57 13.63
#